data_8faa00349ab3cecf796530ed4684af83
#
_entry.id   8faa00349ab3cecf796530ed4684af83
#
_cell.length_a   1.000
_cell.length_b   1.000
_cell.length_c   1.000
_cell.angle_alpha   90.00
_cell.angle_beta   90.00
_cell.angle_gamma   90.00
#
_symmetry.space_group_name_H-M   'P 1'
#
loop_
_entity.id
_entity.type
_entity.pdbx_description
1 polymer ?
#
loop_
_entity_poly.entity_id
_entity_poly.type
_entity_poly.pdbx_seq_one_letter_code
_entity_poly.pdbx_strand_id
1 'polypeptide(L)'
;MNLHAGTVRARLSDAIKKSEPEFDLARTSLLIAMEEYPQLPAEPHLLRLDALAEATKDRLGDETAGPIVLGEVIRTLFEREGLKGNQEAYYDPRNSFLNDVLDRRLGIPLTLGIILLEVGWRLDLPLEGVNFPSHFLVRYRGAAENLLIDPFEGGLIRFESQAQEVLDKQYGGTVRMQPAFLRAVTKRDIIQRLLLNLKGLYVSVRDDRRALATVERLLLLLPDAPGELRDRGMLLLRLGRRSEAREQLQGYIDFAPRAADAARIRSLVHRLDRGDESPTDDFGE
;
A
#
# COMPACT_ATOMS: atom_id res chain seq x y z
N MET A 1 7.82 8.48 23.98
CA MET A 1 7.93 7.59 22.79
C MET A 1 7.84 6.15 23.29
N ASN A 2 6.88 5.37 22.82
CA ASN A 2 6.65 4.02 23.34
C ASN A 2 7.79 3.11 22.85
N LEU A 3 8.51 2.43 23.77
CA LEU A 3 9.63 1.54 23.44
C LEU A 3 9.26 0.49 22.38
N HIS A 4 8.02 0.02 22.38
CA HIS A 4 7.51 -0.94 21.41
C HIS A 4 7.45 -0.37 19.99
N ALA A 5 6.94 0.84 19.81
CA ALA A 5 6.87 1.50 18.50
C ALA A 5 8.27 1.74 17.91
N GLY A 6 9.26 2.08 18.74
CA GLY A 6 10.65 2.20 18.30
C GLY A 6 11.22 0.87 17.78
N THR A 7 10.88 -0.24 18.44
CA THR A 7 11.32 -1.58 18.01
C THR A 7 10.66 -2.01 16.69
N VAL A 8 9.36 -1.77 16.51
CA VAL A 8 8.64 -2.10 15.25
C VAL A 8 9.19 -1.26 14.10
N ARG A 9 9.43 0.03 14.32
CA ARG A 9 10.00 0.93 13.30
C ARG A 9 11.43 0.53 12.90
N ALA A 10 12.26 0.10 13.83
CA ALA A 10 13.59 -0.45 13.53
C ALA A 10 13.49 -1.70 12.66
N ARG A 11 12.60 -2.65 13.00
CA ARG A 11 12.35 -3.86 12.20
C ARG A 11 11.83 -3.53 10.79
N LEU A 12 10.95 -2.53 10.66
CA LEU A 12 10.47 -2.05 9.37
C LEU A 12 11.62 -1.45 8.55
N SER A 13 12.46 -0.60 9.16
CA SER A 13 13.65 -0.04 8.51
C SER A 13 14.60 -1.13 8.01
N ASP A 14 14.82 -2.19 8.79
CA ASP A 14 15.66 -3.31 8.38
C ASP A 14 15.03 -4.13 7.26
N ALA A 15 13.72 -4.36 7.30
CA ALA A 15 12.98 -5.06 6.24
C ALA A 15 13.07 -4.30 4.91
N ILE A 16 12.95 -2.98 4.94
CA ILE A 16 12.99 -2.10 3.76
C ILE A 16 14.37 -2.10 3.09
N LYS A 17 15.46 -2.30 3.84
CA LYS A 17 16.84 -2.31 3.30
C LYS A 17 17.22 -3.60 2.55
N LYS A 18 16.44 -4.68 2.71
CA LYS A 18 16.72 -5.96 2.04
C LYS A 18 16.61 -5.81 0.53
N SER A 19 17.36 -6.64 -0.21
CA SER A 19 17.24 -6.72 -1.68
C SER A 19 15.83 -7.18 -2.10
N GLU A 20 15.42 -6.89 -3.34
CA GLU A 20 14.07 -7.26 -3.80
C GLU A 20 13.76 -8.76 -3.68
N PRO A 21 14.69 -9.70 -3.99
CA PRO A 21 14.45 -11.13 -3.75
C PRO A 21 14.26 -11.50 -2.27
N GLU A 22 14.95 -10.81 -1.36
CA GLU A 22 14.90 -11.07 0.08
C GLU A 22 13.78 -10.29 0.78
N PHE A 23 13.12 -9.37 0.06
CA PHE A 23 12.05 -8.55 0.60
C PHE A 23 10.80 -9.39 0.81
N ASP A 24 10.40 -9.55 2.07
CA ASP A 24 9.20 -10.27 2.50
C ASP A 24 8.02 -9.30 2.54
N LEU A 25 7.14 -9.37 1.54
CA LEU A 25 6.01 -8.47 1.38
C LEU A 25 4.97 -8.67 2.49
N ALA A 26 4.63 -9.93 2.80
CA ALA A 26 3.64 -10.24 3.84
C ALA A 26 4.13 -9.78 5.22
N ARG A 27 5.36 -10.12 5.60
CA ARG A 27 5.95 -9.70 6.87
C ARG A 27 6.06 -8.19 6.99
N THR A 28 6.45 -7.49 5.91
CA THR A 28 6.53 -6.02 5.90
C THR A 28 5.16 -5.38 6.04
N SER A 29 4.12 -5.94 5.40
CA SER A 29 2.73 -5.50 5.57
C SER A 29 2.24 -5.69 7.02
N LEU A 30 2.60 -6.80 7.67
CA LEU A 30 2.29 -7.05 9.08
C LEU A 30 3.06 -6.13 10.02
N LEU A 31 4.31 -5.75 9.72
CA LEU A 31 5.06 -4.75 10.50
C LEU A 31 4.37 -3.38 10.47
N ILE A 32 3.76 -3.00 9.35
CA ILE A 32 2.94 -1.79 9.27
C ILE A 32 1.71 -1.91 10.18
N ALA A 33 1.04 -3.06 10.19
CA ALA A 33 -0.11 -3.31 11.06
C ALA A 33 0.27 -3.31 12.56
N MET A 34 1.46 -3.77 12.92
CA MET A 34 1.92 -3.81 14.32
C MET A 34 2.07 -2.43 14.97
N GLU A 35 2.13 -1.35 14.23
CA GLU A 35 2.09 -0.01 14.82
C GLU A 35 0.67 0.36 15.28
N GLU A 36 -0.36 -0.12 14.60
CA GLU A 36 -1.75 0.03 15.02
C GLU A 36 -2.11 -1.00 16.10
N TYR A 37 -1.59 -2.22 15.98
CA TYR A 37 -1.83 -3.37 16.85
C TYR A 37 -0.53 -3.83 17.53
N PRO A 38 -0.06 -3.16 18.61
CA PRO A 38 1.24 -3.44 19.22
C PRO A 38 1.43 -4.88 19.71
N GLN A 39 0.35 -5.62 20.00
CA GLN A 39 0.37 -7.01 20.45
C GLN A 39 0.17 -8.01 19.29
N LEU A 40 0.11 -7.56 18.04
CA LEU A 40 -0.13 -8.41 16.89
C LEU A 40 1.00 -9.42 16.70
N PRO A 41 0.74 -10.73 16.78
CA PRO A 41 1.72 -11.73 16.41
C PRO A 41 1.74 -11.87 14.88
N ALA A 42 2.90 -11.67 14.25
CA ALA A 42 3.01 -11.80 12.78
C ALA A 42 2.93 -13.26 12.32
N GLU A 43 3.53 -14.19 13.08
CA GLU A 43 3.69 -15.59 12.67
C GLU A 43 2.37 -16.33 12.37
N PRO A 44 1.29 -16.21 13.16
CA PRO A 44 0.03 -16.87 12.84
C PRO A 44 -0.56 -16.44 11.50
N HIS A 45 -0.38 -15.17 11.09
CA HIS A 45 -0.88 -14.66 9.82
C HIS A 45 -0.02 -15.13 8.64
N LEU A 46 1.29 -15.26 8.82
CA LEU A 46 2.19 -15.84 7.83
C LEU A 46 1.88 -17.33 7.62
N LEU A 47 1.74 -18.09 8.72
CA LEU A 47 1.33 -19.50 8.67
C LEU A 47 -0.04 -19.68 8.00
N ARG A 48 -0.96 -18.72 8.14
CA ARG A 48 -2.23 -18.77 7.43
C ARG A 48 -2.06 -18.64 5.92
N LEU A 49 -1.15 -17.81 5.44
CA LEU A 49 -0.81 -17.74 4.01
C LEU A 49 -0.20 -19.06 3.52
N ASP A 50 0.67 -19.69 4.32
CA ASP A 50 1.24 -20.99 4.03
C ASP A 50 0.14 -22.06 3.96
N ALA A 51 -0.78 -22.08 4.92
CA ALA A 51 -1.90 -23.02 4.94
C ALA A 51 -2.85 -22.87 3.74
N LEU A 52 -3.05 -21.62 3.26
CA LEU A 52 -3.85 -21.37 2.04
C LEU A 52 -3.17 -21.96 0.78
N ALA A 53 -1.85 -21.85 0.70
CA ALA A 53 -1.08 -22.43 -0.39
C ALA A 53 -1.11 -23.98 -0.33
N GLU A 54 -0.88 -24.57 0.84
CA GLU A 54 -0.95 -26.02 1.01
C GLU A 54 -2.37 -26.55 0.72
N ALA A 55 -3.41 -25.91 1.21
CA ALA A 55 -4.79 -26.29 0.91
C ALA A 55 -5.13 -26.22 -0.59
N THR A 56 -4.50 -25.31 -1.32
CA THR A 56 -4.61 -25.23 -2.78
C THR A 56 -3.88 -26.40 -3.44
N LYS A 57 -2.65 -26.67 -3.00
CA LYS A 57 -1.82 -27.77 -3.50
C LYS A 57 -2.46 -29.14 -3.28
N ASP A 58 -3.04 -29.40 -2.12
CA ASP A 58 -3.74 -30.64 -1.81
C ASP A 58 -4.90 -30.91 -2.78
N ARG A 59 -5.57 -29.85 -3.27
CA ARG A 59 -6.67 -29.98 -4.24
C ARG A 59 -6.19 -30.20 -5.67
N LEU A 60 -5.01 -29.68 -5.99
CA LEU A 60 -4.40 -29.87 -7.30
C LEU A 60 -3.83 -31.28 -7.49
N GLY A 61 -3.43 -31.95 -6.41
CA GLY A 61 -2.70 -33.20 -6.49
C GLY A 61 -1.43 -33.05 -7.32
N ASP A 62 -1.31 -33.81 -8.40
CA ASP A 62 -0.15 -33.79 -9.30
C ASP A 62 -0.27 -32.74 -10.42
N GLU A 63 -1.32 -31.94 -10.44
CA GLU A 63 -1.52 -30.91 -11.47
C GLU A 63 -0.57 -29.72 -11.27
N THR A 64 0.19 -29.40 -12.32
CA THR A 64 1.22 -28.33 -12.29
C THR A 64 1.05 -27.28 -13.39
N ALA A 65 0.05 -27.42 -14.27
CA ALA A 65 -0.20 -26.46 -15.33
C ALA A 65 -0.58 -25.09 -14.75
N GLY A 66 0.26 -24.09 -14.97
CA GLY A 66 0.14 -22.78 -14.34
C GLY A 66 -1.24 -22.13 -14.39
N PRO A 67 -1.98 -22.13 -15.53
CA PRO A 67 -3.35 -21.61 -15.59
C PRO A 67 -4.34 -22.39 -14.71
N ILE A 68 -4.17 -23.71 -14.56
CA ILE A 68 -5.02 -24.53 -13.69
C ILE A 68 -4.70 -24.23 -12.23
N VAL A 69 -3.40 -24.16 -11.88
CA VAL A 69 -2.95 -23.77 -10.54
C VAL A 69 -3.49 -22.38 -10.17
N LEU A 70 -3.38 -21.41 -11.09
CA LEU A 70 -3.95 -20.07 -10.90
C LEU A 70 -5.46 -20.10 -10.63
N GLY A 71 -6.20 -20.88 -11.43
CA GLY A 71 -7.65 -21.04 -11.25
C GLY A 71 -7.99 -21.62 -9.88
N GLU A 72 -7.20 -22.57 -9.37
CA GLU A 72 -7.43 -23.17 -8.05
C GLU A 72 -7.06 -22.18 -6.90
N VAL A 73 -6.00 -21.39 -7.05
CA VAL A 73 -5.67 -20.29 -6.12
C VAL A 73 -6.85 -19.31 -6.02
N ILE A 74 -7.40 -18.87 -7.15
CA ILE A 74 -8.53 -17.96 -7.18
C ILE A 74 -9.75 -18.57 -6.49
N ARG A 75 -10.10 -19.80 -6.78
CA ARG A 75 -11.20 -20.51 -6.11
C ARG A 75 -10.97 -20.64 -4.61
N THR A 76 -9.74 -20.98 -4.20
CA THR A 76 -9.40 -21.10 -2.78
C THR A 76 -9.60 -19.77 -2.07
N LEU A 77 -9.04 -18.68 -2.60
CA LEU A 77 -9.06 -17.38 -1.93
C LEU A 77 -10.44 -16.70 -1.94
N PHE A 78 -11.09 -16.65 -3.10
CA PHE A 78 -12.27 -15.82 -3.28
C PHE A 78 -13.59 -16.59 -3.12
N GLU A 79 -13.64 -17.87 -3.50
CA GLU A 79 -14.87 -18.64 -3.37
C GLU A 79 -14.96 -19.39 -2.03
N ARG A 80 -13.89 -20.13 -1.62
CA ARG A 80 -13.93 -20.95 -0.40
C ARG A 80 -13.62 -20.17 0.86
N GLU A 81 -12.52 -19.38 0.86
CA GLU A 81 -12.19 -18.51 2.00
C GLU A 81 -13.10 -17.29 2.05
N GLY A 82 -13.72 -16.92 0.93
CA GLY A 82 -14.66 -15.80 0.88
C GLY A 82 -14.01 -14.42 0.99
N LEU A 83 -12.74 -14.28 0.59
CA LEU A 83 -12.10 -12.97 0.47
C LEU A 83 -12.83 -12.13 -0.57
N LYS A 84 -13.13 -10.87 -0.24
CA LYS A 84 -13.85 -9.98 -1.16
C LYS A 84 -13.53 -8.51 -0.93
N GLY A 85 -13.77 -7.70 -1.95
CA GLY A 85 -13.68 -6.24 -1.87
C GLY A 85 -14.71 -5.67 -0.89
N ASN A 86 -14.26 -4.78 -0.01
CA ASN A 86 -15.16 -4.06 0.89
C ASN A 86 -15.75 -2.85 0.18
N GLN A 87 -16.86 -3.04 -0.53
CA GLN A 87 -17.56 -1.97 -1.26
C GLN A 87 -18.36 -1.06 -0.32
N GLU A 88 -18.91 -1.59 0.77
CA GLU A 88 -19.76 -0.86 1.71
C GLU A 88 -18.97 0.14 2.57
N ALA A 89 -17.77 -0.25 2.99
CA ALA A 89 -16.89 0.57 3.81
C ALA A 89 -15.45 0.59 3.22
N TYR A 90 -15.32 1.11 1.99
CA TYR A 90 -14.06 1.13 1.26
C TYR A 90 -12.95 1.86 2.04
N TYR A 91 -13.29 2.95 2.70
CA TYR A 91 -12.36 3.79 3.47
C TYR A 91 -12.15 3.35 4.93
N ASP A 92 -12.58 2.14 5.31
CA ASP A 92 -12.22 1.57 6.61
C ASP A 92 -10.70 1.24 6.64
N PRO A 93 -9.91 1.81 7.57
CA PRO A 93 -8.46 1.56 7.63
C PRO A 93 -8.11 0.08 7.79
N ARG A 94 -8.99 -0.72 8.40
CA ARG A 94 -8.82 -2.17 8.55
C ARG A 94 -8.74 -2.91 7.22
N ASN A 95 -9.23 -2.33 6.14
CA ASN A 95 -9.08 -2.89 4.79
C ASN A 95 -7.62 -2.81 4.27
N SER A 96 -6.77 -2.00 4.91
CA SER A 96 -5.37 -1.81 4.56
C SER A 96 -4.41 -2.61 5.45
N PHE A 97 -4.87 -3.22 6.55
CA PHE A 97 -4.03 -4.03 7.42
C PHE A 97 -4.18 -5.51 7.09
N LEU A 98 -3.05 -6.17 6.75
CA LEU A 98 -3.06 -7.56 6.25
C LEU A 98 -3.68 -8.55 7.25
N ASN A 99 -3.43 -8.38 8.56
CA ASN A 99 -4.06 -9.17 9.61
C ASN A 99 -5.59 -9.06 9.57
N ASP A 100 -6.10 -7.81 9.54
CA ASP A 100 -7.55 -7.55 9.50
C ASP A 100 -8.21 -8.12 8.25
N VAL A 101 -7.53 -7.98 7.10
CA VAL A 101 -8.05 -8.52 5.84
C VAL A 101 -8.12 -10.04 5.88
N LEU A 102 -7.10 -10.71 6.41
CA LEU A 102 -7.11 -12.16 6.60
C LEU A 102 -8.24 -12.58 7.55
N ASP A 103 -8.44 -11.87 8.67
CA ASP A 103 -9.42 -12.24 9.68
C ASP A 103 -10.87 -11.93 9.26
N ARG A 104 -11.09 -10.76 8.69
CA ARG A 104 -12.41 -10.26 8.28
C ARG A 104 -12.83 -10.72 6.89
N ARG A 105 -11.86 -11.16 6.05
CA ARG A 105 -12.06 -11.51 4.64
C ARG A 105 -12.53 -10.33 3.77
N LEU A 106 -12.28 -9.11 4.23
CA LEU A 106 -12.65 -7.86 3.59
C LEU A 106 -11.41 -6.99 3.39
N GLY A 107 -11.17 -6.54 2.14
CA GLY A 107 -10.00 -5.72 1.81
C GLY A 107 -10.23 -4.73 0.69
N ILE A 108 -9.21 -3.94 0.39
CA ILE A 108 -9.10 -3.12 -0.82
C ILE A 108 -8.37 -3.89 -1.93
N PRO A 109 -8.39 -3.41 -3.19
CA PRO A 109 -7.68 -4.10 -4.28
C PRO A 109 -6.24 -4.48 -3.94
N LEU A 110 -5.52 -3.56 -3.28
CA LEU A 110 -4.12 -3.75 -2.96
C LEU A 110 -3.87 -4.87 -1.95
N THR A 111 -4.61 -4.91 -0.84
CA THR A 111 -4.39 -5.91 0.22
C THR A 111 -4.87 -7.29 -0.18
N LEU A 112 -5.96 -7.39 -0.93
CA LEU A 112 -6.40 -8.64 -1.56
C LEU A 112 -5.37 -9.11 -2.61
N GLY A 113 -4.79 -8.17 -3.37
CA GLY A 113 -3.70 -8.45 -4.31
C GLY A 113 -2.44 -8.97 -3.63
N ILE A 114 -2.07 -8.42 -2.44
CA ILE A 114 -0.96 -8.93 -1.63
C ILE A 114 -1.19 -10.40 -1.25
N ILE A 115 -2.39 -10.76 -0.80
CA ILE A 115 -2.72 -12.15 -0.44
C ILE A 115 -2.63 -13.06 -1.67
N LEU A 116 -3.16 -12.64 -2.81
CA LEU A 116 -3.10 -13.40 -4.06
C LEU A 116 -1.65 -13.60 -4.52
N LEU A 117 -0.82 -12.57 -4.47
CA LEU A 117 0.60 -12.66 -4.81
C LEU A 117 1.34 -13.62 -3.87
N GLU A 118 1.14 -13.48 -2.57
CA GLU A 118 1.82 -14.28 -1.55
C GLU A 118 1.45 -15.77 -1.62
N VAL A 119 0.19 -16.08 -1.86
CA VAL A 119 -0.24 -17.48 -2.03
C VAL A 119 0.23 -18.03 -3.37
N GLY A 120 0.12 -17.26 -4.44
CA GLY A 120 0.57 -17.68 -5.77
C GLY A 120 2.09 -17.90 -5.85
N TRP A 121 2.90 -17.05 -5.22
CA TRP A 121 4.36 -17.24 -5.17
C TRP A 121 4.79 -18.49 -4.40
N ARG A 122 4.03 -18.91 -3.37
CA ARG A 122 4.26 -20.17 -2.66
C ARG A 122 3.98 -21.40 -3.51
N LEU A 123 3.27 -21.23 -4.61
CA LEU A 123 2.95 -22.25 -5.62
C LEU A 123 3.72 -22.02 -6.93
N ASP A 124 4.82 -21.27 -6.87
CA ASP A 124 5.71 -20.97 -8.00
C ASP A 124 5.02 -20.32 -9.21
N LEU A 125 3.87 -19.66 -8.99
CA LEU A 125 3.20 -18.94 -10.06
C LEU A 125 3.96 -17.65 -10.43
N PRO A 126 4.13 -17.35 -11.72
CA PRO A 126 4.79 -16.14 -12.20
C PRO A 126 3.84 -14.93 -12.11
N LEU A 127 3.53 -14.50 -10.88
CA LEU A 127 2.65 -13.39 -10.59
C LEU A 127 3.42 -12.10 -10.36
N GLU A 128 2.86 -11.00 -10.83
CA GLU A 128 3.37 -9.64 -10.68
C GLU A 128 2.25 -8.69 -10.26
N GLY A 129 2.54 -7.76 -9.35
CA GLY A 129 1.63 -6.66 -9.05
C GLY A 129 1.65 -5.60 -10.16
N VAL A 130 0.51 -4.99 -10.43
CA VAL A 130 0.32 -3.93 -11.41
C VAL A 130 -0.40 -2.75 -10.76
N ASN A 131 0.27 -1.59 -10.71
CA ASN A 131 -0.33 -0.34 -10.23
C ASN A 131 -1.22 0.28 -11.32
N PHE A 132 -2.38 -0.35 -11.53
CA PHE A 132 -3.36 0.14 -12.49
C PHE A 132 -4.00 1.46 -11.98
N PRO A 133 -4.36 2.41 -12.88
CA PRO A 133 -4.99 3.68 -12.46
C PRO A 133 -6.21 3.45 -11.56
N SER A 134 -6.22 4.06 -10.38
CA SER A 134 -7.23 3.92 -9.31
C SER A 134 -7.53 2.48 -8.88
N HIS A 135 -6.71 1.49 -9.30
CA HIS A 135 -6.92 0.09 -9.01
C HIS A 135 -5.59 -0.64 -8.78
N PHE A 136 -5.63 -1.85 -8.27
CA PHE A 136 -4.48 -2.75 -8.20
C PHE A 136 -4.88 -4.08 -8.80
N LEU A 137 -4.14 -4.52 -9.81
CA LEU A 137 -4.34 -5.80 -10.48
C LEU A 137 -3.16 -6.71 -10.21
N VAL A 138 -3.37 -8.02 -10.36
CA VAL A 138 -2.29 -9.00 -10.38
C VAL A 138 -2.19 -9.57 -11.78
N ARG A 139 -0.99 -9.57 -12.35
CA ARG A 139 -0.71 -10.15 -13.64
C ARG A 139 -0.12 -11.53 -13.49
N TYR A 140 -0.67 -12.51 -14.20
CA TYR A 140 -0.05 -13.81 -14.45
C TYR A 140 0.66 -13.77 -15.79
N ARG A 141 1.93 -14.12 -15.81
CA ARG A 141 2.71 -14.23 -17.04
C ARG A 141 2.44 -15.58 -17.70
N GLY A 142 1.52 -15.60 -18.66
CA GLY A 142 1.22 -16.79 -19.47
C GLY A 142 2.17 -16.96 -20.63
N ALA A 143 2.30 -18.20 -21.11
CA ALA A 143 3.15 -18.50 -22.27
C ALA A 143 2.61 -17.92 -23.60
N ALA A 144 1.29 -17.87 -23.76
CA ALA A 144 0.63 -17.35 -24.96
C ALA A 144 0.19 -15.89 -24.79
N GLU A 145 -0.44 -15.58 -23.66
CA GLU A 145 -0.94 -14.24 -23.34
C GLU A 145 -0.92 -14.03 -21.83
N ASN A 146 -0.68 -12.78 -21.39
CA ASN A 146 -0.78 -12.42 -19.99
C ASN A 146 -2.24 -12.29 -19.55
N LEU A 147 -2.50 -12.72 -18.31
CA LEU A 147 -3.80 -12.58 -17.68
C LEU A 147 -3.72 -11.50 -16.59
N LEU A 148 -4.75 -10.66 -16.51
CA LEU A 148 -4.96 -9.71 -15.41
C LEU A 148 -6.05 -10.26 -14.49
N ILE A 149 -5.74 -10.35 -13.21
CA ILE A 149 -6.63 -10.80 -12.17
C ILE A 149 -7.04 -9.58 -11.34
N ASP A 150 -8.34 -9.40 -11.15
CA ASP A 150 -8.91 -8.36 -10.29
C ASP A 150 -9.28 -8.95 -8.92
N PRO A 151 -8.45 -8.73 -7.88
CA PRO A 151 -8.70 -9.31 -6.57
C PRO A 151 -9.91 -8.67 -5.86
N PHE A 152 -10.28 -7.45 -6.24
CA PHE A 152 -11.42 -6.74 -5.65
C PHE A 152 -12.76 -7.24 -6.19
N GLU A 153 -12.75 -7.69 -7.45
CA GLU A 153 -13.89 -8.31 -8.15
C GLU A 153 -13.85 -9.85 -8.01
N GLY A 154 -13.40 -10.38 -6.86
CA GLY A 154 -13.42 -11.81 -6.57
C GLY A 154 -12.46 -12.66 -7.43
N GLY A 155 -11.36 -12.09 -7.88
CA GLY A 155 -10.38 -12.79 -8.72
C GLY A 155 -10.78 -12.87 -10.19
N LEU A 156 -11.64 -11.96 -10.67
CA LEU A 156 -12.08 -11.91 -12.07
C LEU A 156 -10.88 -11.83 -13.01
N ILE A 157 -10.78 -12.79 -13.92
CA ILE A 157 -9.70 -12.89 -14.91
C ILE A 157 -10.11 -12.18 -16.20
N ARG A 158 -9.17 -11.40 -16.76
CA ARG A 158 -9.24 -10.80 -18.10
C ARG A 158 -7.93 -11.02 -18.83
N PHE A 159 -7.99 -11.03 -20.14
CA PHE A 159 -6.77 -10.91 -20.95
C PHE A 159 -6.17 -9.49 -20.81
N GLU A 160 -4.84 -9.39 -20.91
CA GLU A 160 -4.17 -8.07 -20.84
C GLU A 160 -4.66 -7.14 -21.97
N SER A 161 -4.99 -7.69 -23.13
CA SER A 161 -5.62 -6.98 -24.25
C SER A 161 -6.97 -6.31 -23.91
N GLN A 162 -7.67 -6.78 -22.86
CA GLN A 162 -8.94 -6.24 -22.39
C GLN A 162 -8.78 -5.17 -21.28
N ALA A 163 -7.57 -4.74 -20.96
CA ALA A 163 -7.31 -3.80 -19.88
C ALA A 163 -8.03 -2.43 -20.10
N GLN A 164 -8.31 -2.04 -21.35
CA GLN A 164 -9.09 -0.84 -21.65
C GLN A 164 -10.50 -0.90 -21.05
N GLU A 165 -11.13 -2.08 -20.98
CA GLU A 165 -12.48 -2.24 -20.40
C GLU A 165 -12.52 -1.87 -18.91
N VAL A 166 -11.43 -2.14 -18.18
CA VAL A 166 -11.30 -1.76 -16.76
C VAL A 166 -11.23 -0.23 -16.62
N LEU A 167 -10.48 0.44 -17.51
CA LEU A 167 -10.42 1.91 -17.53
C LEU A 167 -11.77 2.51 -17.91
N ASP A 168 -12.44 1.95 -18.91
CA ASP A 168 -13.74 2.46 -19.36
C ASP A 168 -14.80 2.35 -18.25
N LYS A 169 -14.80 1.23 -17.49
CA LYS A 169 -15.68 1.07 -16.31
C LYS A 169 -15.38 2.13 -15.24
N GLN A 170 -14.09 2.44 -15.01
CA GLN A 170 -13.66 3.34 -13.95
C GLN A 170 -13.79 4.82 -14.30
N TYR A 171 -13.51 5.17 -15.57
CA TYR A 171 -13.38 6.56 -16.02
C TYR A 171 -14.36 6.96 -17.12
N GLY A 172 -15.39 6.13 -17.39
CA GLY A 172 -16.41 6.43 -18.39
C GLY A 172 -15.85 6.64 -19.82
N GLY A 173 -14.76 5.93 -20.17
CA GLY A 173 -14.15 5.99 -21.49
C GLY A 173 -13.25 7.21 -21.75
N THR A 174 -13.01 8.05 -20.74
CA THR A 174 -12.18 9.27 -20.88
C THR A 174 -10.67 9.00 -20.83
N VAL A 175 -10.25 7.88 -20.28
CA VAL A 175 -8.84 7.51 -20.13
C VAL A 175 -8.48 6.41 -21.13
N ARG A 176 -7.44 6.65 -21.92
CA ARG A 176 -6.93 5.67 -22.88
C ARG A 176 -5.79 4.86 -22.27
N MET A 177 -5.77 3.56 -22.61
CA MET A 177 -4.73 2.64 -22.17
C MET A 177 -3.34 3.12 -22.58
N GLN A 178 -2.41 3.06 -21.65
CA GLN A 178 -1.00 3.35 -21.86
C GLN A 178 -0.15 2.18 -21.34
N PRO A 179 0.94 1.81 -22.03
CA PRO A 179 1.82 0.71 -21.60
C PRO A 179 2.33 0.88 -20.17
N ALA A 180 2.49 2.13 -19.71
CA ALA A 180 2.91 2.45 -18.34
C ALA A 180 1.93 1.93 -17.27
N PHE A 181 0.63 1.82 -17.59
CA PHE A 181 -0.41 1.34 -16.65
C PHE A 181 -0.31 -0.16 -16.37
N LEU A 182 0.39 -0.90 -17.22
CA LEU A 182 0.63 -2.35 -17.06
C LEU A 182 2.06 -2.65 -16.61
N ARG A 183 2.83 -1.64 -16.20
CA ARG A 183 4.18 -1.90 -15.69
C ARG A 183 4.09 -2.69 -14.38
N ALA A 184 4.87 -3.78 -14.32
CA ALA A 184 5.05 -4.53 -13.09
C ALA A 184 5.70 -3.64 -12.02
N VAL A 185 5.25 -3.80 -10.79
CA VAL A 185 5.76 -3.08 -9.63
C VAL A 185 6.56 -3.99 -8.71
N THR A 186 7.54 -3.42 -8.02
CA THR A 186 8.31 -4.11 -7.00
C THR A 186 7.49 -4.30 -5.72
N LYS A 187 7.93 -5.20 -4.84
CA LYS A 187 7.32 -5.36 -3.51
C LYS A 187 7.41 -4.07 -2.69
N ARG A 188 8.48 -3.27 -2.89
CA ARG A 188 8.60 -1.93 -2.28
C ARG A 188 7.55 -0.95 -2.78
N ASP A 189 7.28 -0.94 -4.08
CA ASP A 189 6.22 -0.09 -4.65
C ASP A 189 4.85 -0.45 -4.10
N ILE A 190 4.60 -1.75 -3.84
CA ILE A 190 3.37 -2.22 -3.18
C ILE A 190 3.27 -1.67 -1.75
N ILE A 191 4.35 -1.75 -0.96
CA ILE A 191 4.40 -1.19 0.40
C ILE A 191 4.25 0.34 0.38
N GLN A 192 4.91 1.02 -0.55
CA GLN A 192 4.74 2.46 -0.72
C GLN A 192 3.27 2.81 -0.98
N ARG A 193 2.62 2.11 -1.89
CA ARG A 193 1.20 2.34 -2.21
C ARG A 193 0.29 2.04 -1.00
N LEU A 194 0.60 1.00 -0.21
CA LEU A 194 -0.12 0.70 1.02
C LEU A 194 -0.05 1.87 2.02
N LEU A 195 1.14 2.42 2.22
CA LEU A 195 1.34 3.58 3.08
C LEU A 195 0.69 4.85 2.52
N LEU A 196 0.72 5.07 1.20
CA LEU A 196 0.03 6.21 0.57
C LEU A 196 -1.49 6.11 0.74
N ASN A 197 -2.07 4.92 0.63
CA ASN A 197 -3.50 4.70 0.90
C ASN A 197 -3.85 5.04 2.36
N LEU A 198 -3.05 4.56 3.33
CA LEU A 198 -3.24 4.87 4.75
C LEU A 198 -3.07 6.37 5.03
N LYS A 199 -2.04 7.02 4.45
CA LYS A 199 -1.82 8.46 4.57
C LYS A 199 -3.05 9.24 4.07
N GLY A 200 -3.51 8.95 2.85
CA GLY A 200 -4.68 9.61 2.27
C GLY A 200 -5.92 9.47 3.15
N LEU A 201 -6.15 8.26 3.66
CA LEU A 201 -7.26 7.98 4.56
C LEU A 201 -7.14 8.79 5.87
N TYR A 202 -6.00 8.75 6.57
CA TYR A 202 -5.85 9.46 7.84
C TYR A 202 -5.90 10.97 7.66
N VAL A 203 -5.38 11.51 6.56
CA VAL A 203 -5.50 12.95 6.24
C VAL A 203 -6.97 13.32 6.02
N SER A 204 -7.75 12.50 5.29
CA SER A 204 -9.16 12.78 5.00
C SER A 204 -10.05 12.80 6.23
N VAL A 205 -9.72 11.98 7.25
CA VAL A 205 -10.46 11.95 8.54
C VAL A 205 -9.81 12.83 9.62
N ARG A 206 -8.79 13.62 9.27
CA ARG A 206 -8.04 14.51 10.17
C ARG A 206 -7.41 13.78 11.38
N ASP A 207 -7.01 12.53 11.22
CA ASP A 207 -6.17 11.82 12.19
C ASP A 207 -4.69 12.14 11.93
N ASP A 208 -4.29 13.34 12.33
CA ASP A 208 -2.95 13.86 12.07
C ASP A 208 -1.85 13.05 12.73
N ARG A 209 -2.13 12.38 13.84
CA ARG A 209 -1.15 11.51 14.53
C ARG A 209 -0.83 10.27 13.70
N ARG A 210 -1.85 9.57 13.20
CA ARG A 210 -1.65 8.40 12.33
C ARG A 210 -1.12 8.80 10.95
N ALA A 211 -1.56 9.95 10.42
CA ALA A 211 -1.02 10.50 9.18
C ALA A 211 0.49 10.78 9.31
N LEU A 212 0.94 11.45 10.38
CA LEU A 212 2.35 11.71 10.64
C LEU A 212 3.16 10.41 10.77
N ALA A 213 2.68 9.46 11.55
CA ALA A 213 3.33 8.17 11.69
C ALA A 213 3.47 7.44 10.34
N THR A 214 2.48 7.58 9.46
CA THR A 214 2.50 6.97 8.10
C THR A 214 3.49 7.69 7.19
N VAL A 215 3.56 9.03 7.23
CA VAL A 215 4.55 9.83 6.48
C VAL A 215 5.97 9.48 6.93
N GLU A 216 6.21 9.31 8.23
CA GLU A 216 7.52 8.90 8.73
C GLU A 216 7.96 7.53 8.22
N ARG A 217 7.01 6.59 7.98
CA ARG A 217 7.31 5.30 7.34
C ARG A 217 7.57 5.43 5.84
N LEU A 218 6.82 6.30 5.15
CA LEU A 218 7.10 6.62 3.75
C LEU A 218 8.51 7.18 3.59
N LEU A 219 8.96 8.01 4.50
CA LEU A 219 10.33 8.54 4.50
C LEU A 219 11.41 7.50 4.84
N LEU A 220 11.08 6.36 5.44
CA LEU A 220 12.03 5.24 5.51
C LEU A 220 12.24 4.59 4.14
N LEU A 221 11.19 4.52 3.31
CA LEU A 221 11.25 3.97 1.94
C LEU A 221 11.88 4.97 0.96
N LEU A 222 11.52 6.24 1.10
CA LEU A 222 11.85 7.34 0.20
C LEU A 222 12.33 8.54 1.00
N PRO A 223 13.59 8.52 1.51
CA PRO A 223 14.13 9.58 2.38
C PRO A 223 14.07 10.98 1.75
N ASP A 224 14.21 11.04 0.43
CA ASP A 224 14.32 12.26 -0.34
C ASP A 224 13.02 12.62 -1.09
N ALA A 225 11.86 12.11 -0.65
CA ALA A 225 10.57 12.45 -1.26
C ALA A 225 10.11 13.85 -0.83
N PRO A 226 10.13 14.88 -1.71
CA PRO A 226 9.83 16.26 -1.30
C PRO A 226 8.41 16.40 -0.73
N GLY A 227 7.44 15.73 -1.35
CA GLY A 227 6.05 15.73 -0.87
C GLY A 227 5.92 15.22 0.56
N GLU A 228 6.61 14.13 0.90
CA GLU A 228 6.57 13.53 2.23
C GLU A 228 7.31 14.38 3.28
N LEU A 229 8.42 15.03 2.90
CA LEU A 229 9.14 15.97 3.75
C LEU A 229 8.26 17.18 4.12
N ARG A 230 7.58 17.76 3.12
CA ARG A 230 6.62 18.84 3.33
C ARG A 230 5.46 18.38 4.23
N ASP A 231 4.84 17.25 3.91
CA ASP A 231 3.67 16.74 4.62
C ASP A 231 3.99 16.43 6.08
N ARG A 232 5.21 15.94 6.37
CA ARG A 232 5.70 15.79 7.75
C ARG A 232 5.68 17.12 8.51
N GLY A 233 6.23 18.19 7.91
CA GLY A 233 6.24 19.51 8.51
C GLY A 233 4.84 20.08 8.74
N MET A 234 3.94 19.93 7.77
CA MET A 234 2.56 20.38 7.88
C MET A 234 1.77 19.62 8.96
N LEU A 235 1.94 18.31 9.04
CA LEU A 235 1.30 17.48 10.08
C LEU A 235 1.82 17.82 11.48
N LEU A 236 3.13 18.05 11.63
CA LEU A 236 3.71 18.54 12.89
C LEU A 236 3.10 19.88 13.33
N LEU A 237 2.89 20.78 12.37
CA LEU A 237 2.25 22.06 12.65
C LEU A 237 0.81 21.88 13.15
N ARG A 238 0.02 21.05 12.49
CA ARG A 238 -1.38 20.74 12.89
C ARG A 238 -1.45 20.08 14.28
N LEU A 239 -0.41 19.32 14.65
CA LEU A 239 -0.28 18.74 15.98
C LEU A 239 0.27 19.70 17.04
N GLY A 240 0.47 20.99 16.70
CA GLY A 240 0.99 22.01 17.62
C GLY A 240 2.50 21.90 17.90
N ARG A 241 3.23 21.01 17.22
CA ARG A 241 4.68 20.78 17.36
C ARG A 241 5.46 21.80 16.52
N ARG A 242 5.27 23.09 16.84
CA ARG A 242 5.70 24.23 16.00
C ARG A 242 7.20 24.27 15.71
N SER A 243 8.05 24.05 16.72
CA SER A 243 9.51 24.09 16.54
C SER A 243 9.97 23.00 15.56
N GLU A 244 9.42 21.80 15.71
CA GLU A 244 9.74 20.68 14.82
C GLU A 244 9.16 20.91 13.41
N ALA A 245 7.94 21.42 13.31
CA ALA A 245 7.33 21.79 12.04
C ALA A 245 8.18 22.80 11.27
N ARG A 246 8.63 23.87 11.95
CA ARG A 246 9.50 24.87 11.37
C ARG A 246 10.80 24.28 10.82
N GLU A 247 11.48 23.45 11.62
CA GLU A 247 12.70 22.76 11.20
C GLU A 247 12.48 21.89 9.94
N GLN A 248 11.42 21.07 9.94
CA GLN A 248 11.09 20.22 8.82
C GLN A 248 10.71 20.98 7.56
N LEU A 249 9.92 22.07 7.69
CA LEU A 249 9.53 22.89 6.56
C LEU A 249 10.72 23.70 6.01
N GLN A 250 11.64 24.13 6.86
CA GLN A 250 12.89 24.76 6.41
C GLN A 250 13.73 23.73 5.63
N GLY A 251 13.92 22.52 6.17
CA GLY A 251 14.61 21.43 5.46
C GLY A 251 13.99 21.09 4.11
N TYR A 252 12.65 21.09 4.02
CA TYR A 252 11.95 20.92 2.74
C TYR A 252 12.31 22.03 1.73
N ILE A 253 12.30 23.30 2.16
CA ILE A 253 12.64 24.44 1.29
C ILE A 253 14.08 24.34 0.79
N ASP A 254 15.01 23.95 1.69
CA ASP A 254 16.42 23.81 1.36
C ASP A 254 16.65 22.66 0.38
N PHE A 255 15.90 21.57 0.53
CA PHE A 255 15.96 20.39 -0.35
C PHE A 255 15.29 20.65 -1.71
N ALA A 256 14.13 21.32 -1.73
CA ALA A 256 13.33 21.55 -2.92
C ALA A 256 12.99 23.04 -3.14
N PRO A 257 13.99 23.93 -3.33
CA PRO A 257 13.80 25.38 -3.36
C PRO A 257 12.95 25.88 -4.53
N ARG A 258 12.80 25.06 -5.59
CA ARG A 258 12.03 25.34 -6.81
C ARG A 258 10.69 24.60 -6.87
N ALA A 259 10.27 23.95 -5.79
CA ALA A 259 8.96 23.32 -5.74
C ALA A 259 7.84 24.36 -5.93
N ALA A 260 6.74 23.97 -6.56
CA ALA A 260 5.64 24.90 -6.87
C ALA A 260 5.07 25.61 -5.64
N ASP A 261 5.12 24.98 -4.47
CA ASP A 261 4.64 25.50 -3.20
C ASP A 261 5.75 26.10 -2.32
N ALA A 262 7.02 26.12 -2.75
CA ALA A 262 8.16 26.58 -1.94
C ALA A 262 8.00 28.03 -1.44
N ALA A 263 7.41 28.93 -2.25
CA ALA A 263 7.16 30.31 -1.84
C ALA A 263 6.14 30.37 -0.70
N ARG A 264 5.06 29.59 -0.77
CA ARG A 264 4.04 29.48 0.27
C ARG A 264 4.62 28.93 1.57
N ILE A 265 5.43 27.88 1.48
CA ILE A 265 6.07 27.26 2.65
C ILE A 265 7.08 28.22 3.29
N ARG A 266 7.88 28.99 2.51
CA ARG A 266 8.75 30.05 3.08
C ARG A 266 7.96 31.08 3.88
N SER A 267 6.85 31.56 3.33
CA SER A 267 5.99 32.50 4.04
C SER A 267 5.45 31.90 5.35
N LEU A 268 5.14 30.61 5.36
CA LEU A 268 4.71 29.91 6.56
C LEU A 268 5.84 29.84 7.61
N VAL A 269 7.05 29.45 7.20
CA VAL A 269 8.23 29.41 8.09
C VAL A 269 8.49 30.80 8.70
N HIS A 270 8.45 31.88 7.91
CA HIS A 270 8.60 33.24 8.42
C HIS A 270 7.52 33.67 9.44
N ARG A 271 6.29 33.17 9.27
CA ARG A 271 5.22 33.40 10.26
C ARG A 271 5.51 32.66 11.57
N LEU A 272 5.95 31.39 11.45
CA LEU A 272 6.34 30.59 12.62
C LEU A 272 7.48 31.24 13.39
N ASP A 273 8.46 31.86 12.71
CA ASP A 273 9.59 32.60 13.33
C ASP A 273 9.11 33.83 14.12
N ARG A 274 8.01 34.46 13.68
CA ARG A 274 7.43 35.64 14.37
C ARG A 274 6.43 35.28 15.47
N GLY A 275 6.14 34.00 15.68
CA GLY A 275 5.16 33.54 16.66
C GLY A 275 3.70 33.81 16.27
N ASP A 276 3.41 34.02 14.97
CA ASP A 276 2.05 34.22 14.46
C ASP A 276 1.19 32.98 14.69
N GLU A 277 0.04 33.14 15.36
CA GLU A 277 -0.82 32.03 15.80
C GLU A 277 -1.89 31.59 14.79
N SER A 278 -1.97 32.24 13.64
CA SER A 278 -3.02 31.92 12.66
C SER A 278 -2.92 30.49 12.15
N PRO A 279 -3.92 29.63 12.38
CA PRO A 279 -3.96 28.30 11.83
C PRO A 279 -4.08 28.39 10.29
N THR A 280 -3.21 27.71 9.58
CA THR A 280 -3.39 27.53 8.14
C THR A 280 -4.04 26.19 7.88
N ASP A 281 -5.31 26.21 7.49
CA ASP A 281 -6.06 25.05 6.98
C ASP A 281 -5.64 24.67 5.54
N ASP A 282 -4.35 24.70 5.25
CA ASP A 282 -3.84 24.54 3.90
C ASP A 282 -3.00 23.26 3.73
N PHE A 283 -3.65 22.09 3.74
CA PHE A 283 -3.26 21.05 2.81
C PHE A 283 -3.93 21.45 1.49
N GLY A 284 -3.16 22.06 0.57
CA GLY A 284 -3.66 22.41 -0.74
C GLY A 284 -4.20 21.17 -1.45
N GLU A 285 -5.36 21.35 -2.08
CA GLU A 285 -5.99 20.42 -3.04
C GLU A 285 -5.03 20.05 -4.17
#